data_e737dfb077d7ea4e7064b5f5467c10cb
#
_entry.id   e737dfb077d7ea4e7064b5f5467c10cb
#
_cell.length_a   1.000
_cell.length_b   1.000
_cell.length_c   1.000
_cell.angle_alpha   90.00
_cell.angle_beta   90.00
_cell.angle_gamma   90.00
#
_symmetry.space_group_name_H-M   'P 1'
#
loop_
_entity.id
_entity.type
_entity.pdbx_description
1 polymer ?
#
loop_
_entity_poly.entity_id
_entity_poly.type
_entity_poly.pdbx_seq_one_letter_code
_entity_poly.pdbx_strand_id
1 'polypeptide(L)'
;MGYTQWVQNHAEKHKKIVEKLLAQNYTKEQIIDYFDFENMKVKEEDFCPLYAKDKKCHDMEKLNCYLCSCPNFRFNDEGIKKIDERTQFSYCNIDSKDGREGVYGDKIHQDCSRCSVPHHVEYVKKHFDLKWSNIMHDCAL
;
A
#
# COMPACT_ATOMS: atom_id res chain seq x y z
N MET A 1 -11.97 -8.07 9.77
CA MET A 1 -11.06 -8.46 8.69
C MET A 1 -9.66 -7.97 9.02
N GLY A 2 -8.70 -8.88 9.00
CA GLY A 2 -7.31 -8.54 9.33
C GLY A 2 -6.51 -8.07 8.12
N TYR A 3 -5.26 -7.76 8.36
CA TYR A 3 -4.33 -7.33 7.29
C TYR A 3 -4.17 -8.39 6.19
N THR A 4 -4.08 -9.67 6.57
CA THR A 4 -3.87 -10.77 5.63
C THR A 4 -4.96 -10.81 4.57
N GLN A 5 -6.22 -10.72 4.98
CA GLN A 5 -7.34 -10.75 4.05
C GLN A 5 -7.33 -9.53 3.12
N TRP A 6 -7.01 -8.36 3.68
CA TRP A 6 -6.90 -7.13 2.88
C TRP A 6 -5.80 -7.25 1.82
N VAL A 7 -4.62 -7.76 2.22
CA VAL A 7 -3.48 -7.93 1.31
C VAL A 7 -3.83 -8.89 0.18
N GLN A 8 -4.48 -10.02 0.49
CA GLN A 8 -4.89 -10.99 -0.51
C GLN A 8 -5.88 -10.40 -1.52
N ASN A 9 -6.88 -9.67 -1.02
CA ASN A 9 -7.87 -9.02 -1.88
C ASN A 9 -7.22 -7.96 -2.76
N HIS A 10 -6.31 -7.18 -2.20
CA HIS A 10 -5.62 -6.12 -2.93
C HIS A 10 -4.69 -6.70 -3.99
N ALA A 11 -3.99 -7.79 -3.68
CA ALA A 11 -3.13 -8.48 -4.63
C ALA A 11 -3.90 -8.94 -5.87
N GLU A 12 -5.13 -9.46 -5.68
CA GLU A 12 -5.97 -9.87 -6.80
C GLU A 12 -6.40 -8.68 -7.67
N LYS A 13 -6.82 -7.59 -7.06
CA LYS A 13 -7.19 -6.38 -7.80
C LYS A 13 -6.01 -5.85 -8.62
N HIS A 14 -4.85 -5.75 -7.99
CA HIS A 14 -3.63 -5.24 -8.61
C HIS A 14 -3.21 -6.12 -9.79
N LYS A 15 -3.21 -7.42 -9.58
CA LYS A 15 -2.87 -8.41 -10.61
C LYS A 15 -3.74 -8.27 -11.85
N LYS A 16 -5.06 -8.16 -11.67
CA LYS A 16 -6.01 -8.02 -12.78
C LYS A 16 -5.74 -6.77 -13.61
N ILE A 17 -5.43 -5.66 -12.95
CA ILE A 17 -5.11 -4.42 -13.64
C ILE A 17 -3.82 -4.57 -14.45
N VAL A 18 -2.75 -5.10 -13.84
CA VAL A 18 -1.47 -5.29 -14.52
C VAL A 18 -1.62 -6.23 -15.72
N GLU A 19 -2.32 -7.35 -15.57
CA GLU A 19 -2.56 -8.28 -16.67
C GLU A 19 -3.29 -7.61 -17.83
N LYS A 20 -4.30 -6.80 -17.54
CA LYS A 20 -5.04 -6.02 -18.55
C LYS A 20 -4.11 -5.09 -19.32
N LEU A 21 -3.23 -4.38 -18.61
CA LEU A 21 -2.30 -3.43 -19.22
C LEU A 21 -1.23 -4.14 -20.05
N LEU A 22 -0.73 -5.27 -19.58
CA LEU A 22 0.24 -6.08 -20.34
C LEU A 22 -0.40 -6.61 -21.63
N ALA A 23 -1.67 -7.00 -21.60
CA ALA A 23 -2.39 -7.45 -22.80
C ALA A 23 -2.54 -6.31 -23.83
N GLN A 24 -2.43 -5.07 -23.39
CA GLN A 24 -2.46 -3.87 -24.26
C GLN A 24 -1.06 -3.38 -24.61
N ASN A 25 -0.02 -4.17 -24.32
CA ASN A 25 1.38 -3.87 -24.62
C ASN A 25 1.92 -2.60 -23.89
N TYR A 26 1.43 -2.33 -22.69
CA TYR A 26 1.93 -1.23 -21.87
C TYR A 26 3.38 -1.50 -21.44
N THR A 27 4.22 -0.47 -21.51
CA THR A 27 5.59 -0.51 -20.96
C THR A 27 5.53 -0.32 -19.43
N LYS A 28 6.66 -0.56 -18.76
CA LYS A 28 6.82 -0.30 -17.32
C LYS A 28 6.41 1.13 -16.96
N GLU A 29 6.88 2.10 -17.72
CA GLU A 29 6.59 3.53 -17.49
C GLU A 29 5.12 3.83 -17.67
N GLN A 30 4.49 3.24 -18.68
CA GLN A 30 3.06 3.39 -18.93
C GLN A 30 2.21 2.76 -17.82
N ILE A 31 2.63 1.61 -17.28
CA ILE A 31 1.95 0.97 -16.17
C ILE A 31 2.04 1.84 -14.92
N ILE A 32 3.22 2.35 -14.60
CA ILE A 32 3.41 3.24 -13.45
C ILE A 32 2.52 4.49 -13.58
N ASP A 33 2.51 5.11 -14.76
CA ASP A 33 1.69 6.30 -15.01
C ASP A 33 0.19 5.99 -14.89
N TYR A 34 -0.24 4.82 -15.33
CA TYR A 34 -1.65 4.40 -15.20
C TYR A 34 -2.09 4.39 -13.74
N PHE A 35 -1.20 4.02 -12.82
CA PHE A 35 -1.49 3.97 -11.38
C PHE A 35 -1.43 5.32 -10.68
N ASP A 36 -1.24 6.41 -11.43
CA ASP A 36 -1.39 7.76 -10.87
C ASP A 36 -2.85 7.95 -10.42
N PHE A 37 -3.04 8.61 -9.27
CA PHE A 37 -4.35 8.80 -8.65
C PHE A 37 -5.38 9.37 -9.65
N GLU A 38 -4.99 10.38 -10.44
CA GLU A 38 -5.91 11.02 -11.39
C GLU A 38 -6.43 10.06 -12.47
N ASN A 39 -5.62 9.08 -12.88
CA ASN A 39 -6.05 8.04 -13.82
C ASN A 39 -6.87 6.96 -13.11
N MET A 40 -6.39 6.49 -11.97
CA MET A 40 -7.00 5.36 -11.27
C MET A 40 -8.41 5.66 -10.78
N LYS A 41 -8.65 6.85 -10.25
CA LYS A 41 -9.98 7.21 -9.73
C LYS A 41 -11.07 7.19 -10.79
N VAL A 42 -10.71 7.37 -12.06
CA VAL A 42 -11.63 7.36 -13.21
C VAL A 42 -11.73 5.96 -13.82
N LYS A 43 -10.60 5.28 -13.98
CA LYS A 43 -10.51 4.03 -14.73
C LYS A 43 -10.67 2.78 -13.88
N GLU A 44 -10.36 2.86 -12.58
CA GLU A 44 -10.36 1.72 -11.65
C GLU A 44 -11.09 2.09 -10.35
N GLU A 45 -12.34 2.45 -10.45
CA GLU A 45 -13.16 2.97 -9.34
C GLU A 45 -13.17 2.08 -8.09
N ASP A 46 -13.09 0.77 -8.28
CA ASP A 46 -13.20 -0.21 -7.20
C ASP A 46 -11.86 -0.53 -6.53
N PHE A 47 -10.76 0.03 -7.04
CA PHE A 47 -9.43 -0.24 -6.51
C PHE A 47 -9.24 0.32 -5.10
N CYS A 48 -9.76 1.51 -4.85
CA CYS A 48 -9.62 2.19 -3.55
C CYS A 48 -10.93 2.88 -3.17
N PRO A 49 -11.43 2.69 -1.93
CA PRO A 49 -12.69 3.33 -1.50
C PRO A 49 -12.67 4.87 -1.56
N LEU A 50 -11.48 5.48 -1.48
CA LEU A 50 -11.36 6.93 -1.50
C LEU A 50 -11.60 7.53 -2.88
N TYR A 51 -11.53 6.73 -3.94
CA TYR A 51 -11.78 7.21 -5.31
C TYR A 51 -13.21 7.74 -5.47
N ALA A 52 -14.19 7.08 -4.85
CA ALA A 52 -15.58 7.51 -4.90
C ALA A 52 -15.80 8.87 -4.25
N LYS A 53 -14.90 9.27 -3.35
CA LYS A 53 -14.94 10.57 -2.64
C LYS A 53 -14.02 11.61 -3.29
N ASP A 54 -13.38 11.26 -4.40
CA ASP A 54 -12.37 12.09 -5.08
C ASP A 54 -11.31 12.59 -4.08
N LYS A 55 -10.83 11.67 -3.21
CA LYS A 55 -9.95 12.01 -2.12
C LYS A 55 -8.67 11.17 -2.16
N LYS A 56 -7.52 11.83 -2.06
CA LYS A 56 -6.22 11.18 -1.92
C LYS A 56 -6.03 10.69 -0.49
N CYS A 57 -5.35 9.55 -0.33
CA CYS A 57 -5.02 9.01 0.99
C CYS A 57 -3.94 9.82 1.72
N HIS A 58 -3.16 10.61 0.99
CA HIS A 58 -2.10 11.46 1.52
C HIS A 58 -2.15 12.84 0.87
N ASP A 59 -1.73 13.86 1.63
CA ASP A 59 -1.68 15.24 1.14
C ASP A 59 -0.42 15.44 0.31
N MET A 60 -0.53 15.19 -0.99
CA MET A 60 0.55 15.38 -1.95
C MET A 60 -0.05 15.68 -3.33
N GLU A 61 0.64 16.51 -4.10
CA GLU A 61 0.14 16.95 -5.40
C GLU A 61 0.02 15.80 -6.37
N LYS A 62 1.06 14.98 -6.51
CA LYS A 62 1.08 13.83 -7.39
C LYS A 62 1.25 12.55 -6.58
N LEU A 63 0.24 11.69 -6.60
CA LEU A 63 0.20 10.47 -5.81
C LEU A 63 0.08 9.26 -6.73
N ASN A 64 0.97 8.28 -6.56
CA ASN A 64 0.94 7.02 -7.30
C ASN A 64 0.44 5.89 -6.40
N CYS A 65 -0.51 5.11 -6.90
CA CYS A 65 -1.18 4.06 -6.15
C CYS A 65 -0.56 2.66 -6.34
N TYR A 66 0.51 2.53 -7.12
CA TYR A 66 1.09 1.21 -7.44
C TYR A 66 1.56 0.45 -6.21
N LEU A 67 2.25 1.12 -5.29
CA LEU A 67 2.78 0.52 -4.06
C LEU A 67 1.88 0.73 -2.84
N CYS A 68 0.59 0.89 -3.03
CA CYS A 68 -0.36 1.00 -1.93
C CYS A 68 -0.20 -0.19 -0.98
N SER A 69 -0.22 0.04 0.31
CA SER A 69 0.13 -0.84 1.42
C SER A 69 1.60 -0.74 1.86
N CYS A 70 2.47 -0.19 1.06
CA CYS A 70 3.89 0.05 1.35
C CYS A 70 4.74 -1.23 1.57
N PRO A 71 5.82 -1.40 0.79
CA PRO A 71 6.70 -2.56 0.95
C PRO A 71 7.48 -2.59 2.27
N ASN A 72 7.48 -1.49 3.02
CA ASN A 72 8.14 -1.40 4.32
C ASN A 72 7.22 -1.72 5.50
N PHE A 73 5.93 -1.92 5.26
CA PHE A 73 4.95 -2.25 6.28
C PHE A 73 5.07 -3.72 6.68
N ARG A 74 5.12 -3.97 7.99
CA ARG A 74 5.21 -5.33 8.54
C ARG A 74 4.03 -5.57 9.47
N PHE A 75 3.40 -6.73 9.35
CA PHE A 75 2.21 -7.03 10.14
C PHE A 75 2.11 -8.51 10.48
N ASN A 76 1.34 -8.81 11.52
CA ASN A 76 0.85 -10.15 11.82
C ASN A 76 -0.52 -9.99 12.49
N ASP A 77 -1.54 -10.61 11.92
CA ASP A 77 -2.92 -10.50 12.42
C ASP A 77 -3.11 -11.06 13.83
N GLU A 78 -2.23 -11.96 14.25
CA GLU A 78 -2.28 -12.57 15.58
C GLU A 78 -1.38 -11.86 16.59
N GLY A 79 -0.65 -10.84 16.15
CA GLY A 79 0.25 -10.08 16.97
C GLY A 79 1.72 -10.45 16.76
N ILE A 80 2.60 -9.47 16.91
CA ILE A 80 4.04 -9.61 16.72
C ILE A 80 4.72 -9.81 18.07
N LYS A 81 4.42 -8.92 19.03
CA LYS A 81 5.00 -8.95 20.38
C LYS A 81 4.15 -8.14 21.35
N LYS A 82 4.41 -8.33 22.65
CA LYS A 82 3.82 -7.55 23.73
C LYS A 82 4.74 -6.41 24.12
N ILE A 83 4.16 -5.22 24.32
CA ILE A 83 4.85 -4.04 24.83
C ILE A 83 3.95 -3.44 25.91
N ASP A 84 4.37 -3.54 27.18
CA ASP A 84 3.61 -3.02 28.33
C ASP A 84 2.13 -3.45 28.32
N GLU A 85 1.89 -4.76 28.23
CA GLU A 85 0.56 -5.38 28.21
C GLU A 85 -0.26 -5.08 26.95
N ARG A 86 0.33 -4.38 25.95
CA ARG A 86 -0.29 -4.15 24.66
C ARG A 86 0.30 -5.07 23.60
N THR A 87 -0.52 -5.48 22.65
CA THR A 87 -0.08 -6.30 21.52
C THR A 87 0.21 -5.42 20.33
N GLN A 88 1.41 -5.53 19.78
CA GLN A 88 1.80 -4.86 18.54
C GLN A 88 1.43 -5.74 17.34
N PHE A 89 0.66 -5.20 16.40
CA PHE A 89 0.20 -5.91 15.19
C PHE A 89 0.92 -5.49 13.92
N SER A 90 1.55 -4.31 13.93
CA SER A 90 2.25 -3.81 12.73
C SER A 90 3.33 -2.80 13.12
N TYR A 91 4.32 -2.66 12.23
CA TYR A 91 5.38 -1.65 12.37
C TYR A 91 5.97 -1.30 11.01
N CYS A 92 6.76 -0.23 10.96
CA CYS A 92 7.48 0.18 9.75
C CYS A 92 8.92 -0.35 9.79
N ASN A 93 9.31 -1.11 8.76
CA ASN A 93 10.63 -1.75 8.70
C ASN A 93 11.80 -0.74 8.60
N ILE A 94 11.54 0.45 8.08
CA ILE A 94 12.56 1.51 7.95
C ILE A 94 12.42 2.61 9.00
N ASP A 95 11.48 2.46 9.94
CA ASP A 95 11.19 3.45 10.98
C ASP A 95 11.07 4.87 10.38
N SER A 96 10.20 5.02 9.40
CA SER A 96 9.99 6.29 8.72
C SER A 96 9.67 7.41 9.71
N LYS A 97 10.35 8.56 9.55
CA LYS A 97 10.16 9.72 10.41
C LYS A 97 8.74 10.28 10.40
N ASP A 98 8.00 10.04 9.34
CA ASP A 98 6.62 10.52 9.18
C ASP A 98 5.58 9.48 9.63
N GLY A 99 6.02 8.27 9.95
CA GLY A 99 5.17 7.23 10.54
C GLY A 99 5.20 7.31 12.06
N ARG A 100 4.21 6.71 12.69
CA ARG A 100 4.12 6.68 14.17
C ARG A 100 3.35 5.46 14.63
N GLU A 101 3.48 5.14 15.93
CA GLU A 101 2.66 4.11 16.55
C GLU A 101 1.25 4.66 16.83
N GLY A 102 0.23 3.92 16.40
CA GLY A 102 -1.14 4.17 16.79
C GLY A 102 -1.52 3.25 17.94
N VAL A 103 -1.91 3.81 19.08
CA VAL A 103 -2.30 3.04 20.27
C VAL A 103 -3.81 3.09 20.42
N TYR A 104 -4.44 1.90 20.45
CA TYR A 104 -5.89 1.74 20.52
C TYR A 104 -6.22 0.73 21.63
N GLY A 105 -6.28 1.21 22.89
CA GLY A 105 -6.46 0.34 24.05
C GLY A 105 -5.26 -0.57 24.26
N ASP A 106 -5.45 -1.88 24.14
CA ASP A 106 -4.42 -2.90 24.26
C ASP A 106 -3.73 -3.27 22.94
N LYS A 107 -3.98 -2.49 21.88
CA LYS A 107 -3.49 -2.75 20.53
C LYS A 107 -2.59 -1.64 20.05
N ILE A 108 -1.50 -2.01 19.38
CA ILE A 108 -0.59 -1.07 18.73
C ILE A 108 -0.55 -1.40 17.24
N HIS A 109 -0.83 -0.41 16.40
CA HIS A 109 -0.73 -0.49 14.95
C HIS A 109 0.18 0.60 14.42
N GLN A 110 0.87 0.35 13.31
CA GLN A 110 1.62 1.39 12.62
C GLN A 110 0.63 2.37 11.96
N ASP A 111 0.79 3.65 12.25
CA ASP A 111 0.01 4.71 11.62
C ASP A 111 0.86 5.39 10.55
N CYS A 112 0.52 5.14 9.29
CA CYS A 112 1.20 5.67 8.12
C CYS A 112 0.44 6.83 7.46
N SER A 113 -0.56 7.39 8.13
CA SER A 113 -1.43 8.42 7.54
C SER A 113 -0.69 9.68 7.12
N ARG A 114 0.47 9.96 7.70
CA ARG A 114 1.32 11.11 7.37
C ARG A 114 2.56 10.74 6.55
N CYS A 115 2.75 9.46 6.25
CA CYS A 115 3.93 8.99 5.53
C CYS A 115 3.57 8.71 4.07
N SER A 116 4.11 9.50 3.14
CA SER A 116 3.82 9.40 1.72
C SER A 116 4.85 8.57 0.93
N VAL A 117 5.80 7.93 1.61
CA VAL A 117 6.94 7.23 0.99
C VAL A 117 6.56 6.37 -0.22
N PRO A 118 5.58 5.43 -0.12
CA PRO A 118 5.31 4.52 -1.23
C PRO A 118 4.57 5.16 -2.40
N HIS A 119 4.13 6.40 -2.26
CA HIS A 119 3.32 7.08 -3.28
C HIS A 119 4.10 8.03 -4.18
N HIS A 120 5.40 8.21 -3.95
CA HIS A 120 6.27 9.01 -4.82
C HIS A 120 6.68 8.17 -6.03
N VAL A 121 6.54 8.74 -7.21
CA VAL A 121 6.81 8.03 -8.47
C VAL A 121 8.25 7.49 -8.55
N GLU A 122 9.21 8.23 -8.02
CA GLU A 122 10.61 7.79 -8.01
C GLU A 122 10.81 6.56 -7.12
N TYR A 123 10.11 6.50 -5.99
CA TYR A 123 10.11 5.33 -5.12
C TYR A 123 9.49 4.13 -5.81
N VAL A 124 8.37 4.34 -6.52
CA VAL A 124 7.69 3.29 -7.29
C VAL A 124 8.63 2.71 -8.35
N LYS A 125 9.33 3.56 -9.10
CA LYS A 125 10.27 3.12 -10.14
C LYS A 125 11.39 2.28 -9.56
N LYS A 126 11.90 2.66 -8.39
CA LYS A 126 13.01 1.98 -7.72
C LYS A 126 12.64 0.59 -7.22
N HIS A 127 11.39 0.40 -6.78
CA HIS A 127 10.91 -0.85 -6.17
C HIS A 127 9.97 -1.64 -7.06
N PHE A 128 9.86 -1.27 -8.31
CA PHE A 128 8.88 -1.85 -9.24
C PHE A 128 9.10 -3.32 -9.49
N ASP A 129 8.01 -4.08 -9.47
CA ASP A 129 7.90 -5.45 -9.96
C ASP A 129 6.49 -5.58 -10.57
N LEU A 130 6.36 -6.28 -11.68
CA LEU A 130 5.06 -6.49 -12.33
C LEU A 130 4.08 -7.21 -11.40
N LYS A 131 4.60 -8.02 -10.49
CA LYS A 131 3.79 -8.74 -9.52
C LYS A 131 3.87 -8.04 -8.17
N TRP A 132 2.80 -7.34 -7.80
CA TRP A 132 2.72 -6.59 -6.54
C TRP A 132 3.04 -7.47 -5.32
N SER A 133 2.59 -8.74 -5.32
CA SER A 133 2.86 -9.65 -4.20
C SER A 133 4.35 -9.98 -4.04
N ASN A 134 5.17 -9.86 -5.09
CA ASN A 134 6.63 -9.99 -4.97
C ASN A 134 7.23 -8.82 -4.21
N ILE A 135 6.71 -7.61 -4.45
CA ILE A 135 7.17 -6.40 -3.75
C ILE A 135 6.85 -6.49 -2.26
N MET A 136 5.68 -7.04 -1.95
CA MET A 136 5.13 -7.10 -0.59
C MET A 136 5.41 -8.42 0.15
N HIS A 137 6.28 -9.30 -0.40
CA HIS A 137 6.44 -10.65 0.12
C HIS A 137 6.98 -10.72 1.56
N ASP A 138 7.69 -9.69 2.02
CA ASP A 138 8.23 -9.63 3.38
C ASP A 138 7.27 -8.98 4.39
N CYS A 139 6.12 -8.47 3.94
CA CYS A 139 5.22 -7.70 4.82
C CYS A 139 4.52 -8.57 5.86
N ALA A 140 4.08 -9.76 5.50
CA ALA A 140 3.42 -10.68 6.43
C ALA A 140 4.47 -11.46 7.23
N LEU A 141 4.38 -11.35 8.54
CA LEU A 141 5.32 -12.01 9.46
C LEU A 141 4.77 -13.32 9.99
#